data_e8722ffe033eb86f2030c8998dfab74b
#
_entry.id   e8722ffe033eb86f2030c8998dfab74b
#
_cell.length_a   1.000
_cell.length_b   1.000
_cell.length_c   1.000
_cell.angle_alpha   90.00
_cell.angle_beta   90.00
_cell.angle_gamma   90.00
#
_symmetry.space_group_name_H-M   'P 1'
#
loop_
_entity.id
_entity.type
_entity.pdbx_description
1 polymer ?
#
loop_
_entity_poly.entity_id
_entity_poly.type
_entity_poly.pdbx_seq_one_letter_code
_entity_poly.pdbx_strand_id
1 'polypeptide(L)'
;MSGLPPYATSGQRVWYYSFRVICGLIFFFLIAPILVIIPLSFNAQDFFTFTPEMLAFDPADYSTKHYEDFFTNSDWQLALRNSLKIAPVATLLSVSLGTLAAIGLSQSHVPFRRAIMAILISPMIVPLIISATGMYFFYSNPYIPLPFGLSIELPFTLTGTYIGVVLAHAALGIPFVIITVTATLVGFDQSLTRAAANMGAGPVTTFFRVQMPLILPGVVSGGLFAFITSFDEVVVVLFVGSAGQKTLPWQMFTGLREQISPTILAVATILITLSVILLFVVELLRRRSERLRGMSPS
;
A
#
# COMPACT_ATOMS: atom_id res chain seq x y z
N MET A 1 8.32 -4.74 30.23
CA MET A 1 6.93 -5.10 30.60
C MET A 1 6.87 -5.15 32.11
N SER A 2 6.26 -4.15 32.76
CA SER A 2 6.09 -4.14 34.22
C SER A 2 5.12 -5.27 34.60
N GLY A 3 5.60 -6.25 35.36
CA GLY A 3 4.75 -7.27 35.98
C GLY A 3 3.70 -6.63 36.89
N LEU A 4 2.69 -7.42 37.30
CA LEU A 4 1.71 -6.97 38.28
C LEU A 4 2.43 -6.51 39.56
N PRO A 5 2.04 -5.38 40.16
CA PRO A 5 2.61 -4.95 41.43
C PRO A 5 2.34 -5.99 42.52
N PRO A 6 3.24 -6.14 43.55
CA PRO A 6 3.10 -7.16 44.57
C PRO A 6 1.78 -7.08 45.37
N TYR A 7 1.18 -5.89 45.41
CA TYR A 7 -0.07 -5.58 46.11
C TYR A 7 -1.34 -5.70 45.27
N ALA A 8 -1.23 -6.30 44.05
CA ALA A 8 -2.38 -6.45 43.15
C ALA A 8 -3.46 -7.32 43.80
N THR A 9 -4.71 -6.86 43.76
CA THR A 9 -5.88 -7.61 44.24
C THR A 9 -6.15 -8.84 43.37
N SER A 10 -6.87 -9.83 43.91
CA SER A 10 -7.23 -11.03 43.15
C SER A 10 -7.98 -10.70 41.87
N GLY A 11 -8.88 -9.70 41.85
CA GLY A 11 -9.57 -9.23 40.67
C GLY A 11 -8.63 -8.64 39.60
N GLN A 12 -7.63 -7.85 40.03
CA GLN A 12 -6.62 -7.30 39.12
C GLN A 12 -5.73 -8.39 38.49
N ARG A 13 -5.40 -9.45 39.26
CA ARG A 13 -4.65 -10.60 38.73
C ARG A 13 -5.47 -11.37 37.70
N VAL A 14 -6.72 -11.69 38.02
CA VAL A 14 -7.63 -12.37 37.08
C VAL A 14 -7.77 -11.54 35.79
N TRP A 15 -8.06 -10.23 35.91
CA TRP A 15 -8.17 -9.36 34.74
C TRP A 15 -6.88 -9.33 33.92
N TYR A 16 -5.72 -9.21 34.53
CA TYR A 16 -4.43 -9.16 33.86
C TYR A 16 -4.15 -10.42 33.02
N TYR A 17 -4.38 -11.62 33.62
CA TYR A 17 -4.17 -12.86 32.90
C TYR A 17 -5.25 -13.12 31.84
N SER A 18 -6.52 -12.84 32.16
CA SER A 18 -7.62 -12.97 31.21
C SER A 18 -7.42 -12.05 29.97
N PHE A 19 -7.02 -10.81 30.22
CA PHE A 19 -6.71 -9.87 29.13
C PHE A 19 -5.59 -10.40 28.23
N ARG A 20 -4.52 -10.95 28.78
CA ARG A 20 -3.43 -11.57 28.02
C ARG A 20 -3.88 -12.78 27.20
N VAL A 21 -4.71 -13.62 27.78
CA VAL A 21 -5.28 -14.78 27.10
C VAL A 21 -6.17 -14.32 25.95
N ILE A 22 -7.05 -13.34 26.19
CA ILE A 22 -7.91 -12.76 25.14
C ILE A 22 -7.05 -12.16 24.01
N CYS A 23 -6.04 -11.36 24.34
CA CYS A 23 -5.11 -10.82 23.34
C CYS A 23 -4.41 -11.94 22.56
N GLY A 24 -3.93 -12.98 23.25
CA GLY A 24 -3.31 -14.15 22.61
C GLY A 24 -4.24 -14.88 21.65
N LEU A 25 -5.49 -15.08 22.04
CA LEU A 25 -6.52 -15.68 21.18
C LEU A 25 -6.83 -14.81 19.96
N ILE A 26 -6.93 -13.48 20.12
CA ILE A 26 -7.12 -12.56 19.02
C ILE A 26 -5.94 -12.64 18.04
N PHE A 27 -4.71 -12.58 18.54
CA PHE A 27 -3.51 -12.71 17.70
C PHE A 27 -3.46 -14.05 16.98
N PHE A 28 -3.75 -15.14 17.68
CA PHE A 28 -3.83 -16.47 17.08
C PHE A 28 -4.88 -16.51 15.96
N PHE A 29 -6.08 -16.00 16.22
CA PHE A 29 -7.16 -15.94 15.22
C PHE A 29 -6.76 -15.16 13.97
N LEU A 30 -6.03 -14.03 14.13
CA LEU A 30 -5.57 -13.21 13.00
C LEU A 30 -4.44 -13.88 12.22
N ILE A 31 -3.55 -14.62 12.89
CA ILE A 31 -2.38 -15.23 12.26
C ILE A 31 -2.69 -16.63 11.69
N ALA A 32 -3.64 -17.36 12.30
CA ALA A 32 -3.94 -18.74 11.92
C ALA A 32 -4.25 -18.93 10.42
N PRO A 33 -5.07 -18.09 9.75
CA PRO A 33 -5.30 -18.23 8.30
C PRO A 33 -4.00 -18.12 7.49
N ILE A 34 -3.09 -17.22 7.90
CA ILE A 34 -1.80 -17.03 7.23
C ILE A 34 -0.92 -18.28 7.41
N LEU A 35 -0.89 -18.83 8.63
CA LEU A 35 -0.12 -20.05 8.93
C LEU A 35 -0.66 -21.28 8.17
N VAL A 36 -1.95 -21.32 7.86
CA VAL A 36 -2.57 -22.41 7.09
C VAL A 36 -2.14 -22.33 5.61
N ILE A 37 -1.99 -21.15 5.04
CA ILE A 37 -1.60 -20.97 3.64
C ILE A 37 -0.21 -21.53 3.36
N ILE A 38 0.74 -21.35 4.28
CA ILE A 38 2.14 -21.75 4.08
C ILE A 38 2.29 -23.26 3.82
N PRO A 39 1.83 -24.18 4.70
CA PRO A 39 1.93 -25.60 4.40
C PRO A 39 1.11 -26.03 3.18
N LEU A 40 -0.07 -25.45 2.95
CA LEU A 40 -0.88 -25.72 1.77
C LEU A 40 -0.21 -25.31 0.46
N SER A 41 0.68 -24.33 0.47
CA SER A 41 1.43 -23.93 -0.73
C SER A 41 2.40 -25.00 -1.23
N PHE A 42 2.75 -25.97 -0.38
CA PHE A 42 3.60 -27.10 -0.72
C PHE A 42 2.81 -28.39 -1.03
N ASN A 43 1.48 -28.32 -1.13
CA ASN A 43 0.68 -29.48 -1.45
C ASN A 43 1.09 -30.08 -2.81
N ALA A 44 1.32 -31.40 -2.87
CA ALA A 44 1.61 -32.09 -4.11
C ALA A 44 0.36 -32.26 -5.01
N GLN A 45 -0.84 -32.11 -4.44
CA GLN A 45 -2.11 -32.17 -5.16
C GLN A 45 -2.49 -30.79 -5.72
N ASP A 46 -3.46 -30.77 -6.65
CA ASP A 46 -3.98 -29.53 -7.25
C ASP A 46 -5.24 -29.01 -6.52
N PHE A 47 -5.27 -29.16 -5.20
CA PHE A 47 -6.40 -28.78 -4.35
C PHE A 47 -5.96 -27.93 -3.15
N PHE A 48 -6.89 -27.11 -2.62
CA PHE A 48 -6.69 -26.26 -1.42
C PHE A 48 -7.02 -26.99 -0.11
N THR A 49 -6.84 -28.30 -0.05
CA THR A 49 -7.18 -29.10 1.14
C THR A 49 -5.95 -29.82 1.68
N PHE A 50 -5.90 -29.97 2.99
CA PHE A 50 -4.95 -30.87 3.62
C PHE A 50 -5.33 -32.31 3.32
N THR A 51 -4.40 -33.08 2.81
CA THR A 51 -4.54 -34.53 2.69
C THR A 51 -4.24 -35.20 4.03
N PRO A 52 -4.74 -36.39 4.32
CA PRO A 52 -4.36 -37.16 5.51
C PRO A 52 -2.84 -37.40 5.57
N GLU A 53 -2.20 -37.57 4.45
CA GLU A 53 -0.77 -37.80 4.28
C GLU A 53 0.03 -36.54 4.65
N MET A 54 -0.43 -35.33 4.21
CA MET A 54 0.16 -34.07 4.66
C MET A 54 0.06 -33.89 6.18
N LEU A 55 -1.07 -34.25 6.77
CA LEU A 55 -1.26 -34.18 8.21
C LEU A 55 -0.38 -35.19 8.97
N ALA A 56 -0.02 -36.32 8.32
CA ALA A 56 0.94 -37.28 8.81
C ALA A 56 2.41 -36.90 8.53
N PHE A 57 2.65 -35.73 7.91
CA PHE A 57 3.96 -35.27 7.46
C PHE A 57 4.69 -36.24 6.52
N ASP A 58 3.95 -36.90 5.62
CA ASP A 58 4.54 -37.74 4.59
C ASP A 58 5.24 -36.86 3.54
N PRO A 59 6.57 -37.00 3.34
CA PRO A 59 7.31 -36.20 2.36
C PRO A 59 6.79 -36.33 0.92
N ALA A 60 6.13 -37.44 0.56
CA ALA A 60 5.61 -37.67 -0.79
C ALA A 60 4.47 -36.70 -1.16
N ASP A 61 3.75 -36.15 -0.17
CA ASP A 61 2.63 -35.23 -0.38
C ASP A 61 3.05 -33.76 -0.38
N TYR A 62 4.36 -33.47 -0.24
CA TYR A 62 4.91 -32.14 -0.33
C TYR A 62 5.69 -31.95 -1.64
N SER A 63 5.42 -30.86 -2.34
CA SER A 63 6.05 -30.54 -3.61
C SER A 63 6.28 -29.04 -3.77
N THR A 64 7.31 -28.66 -4.53
CA THR A 64 7.61 -27.29 -4.94
C THR A 64 7.01 -26.94 -6.31
N LYS A 65 6.22 -27.82 -6.93
CA LYS A 65 5.69 -27.65 -8.29
C LYS A 65 4.97 -26.32 -8.50
N HIS A 66 4.23 -25.83 -7.50
CA HIS A 66 3.50 -24.57 -7.57
C HIS A 66 4.41 -23.35 -7.54
N TYR A 67 5.57 -23.47 -6.88
CA TYR A 67 6.62 -22.44 -6.93
C TYR A 67 7.33 -22.47 -8.30
N GLU A 68 7.58 -23.64 -8.85
CA GLU A 68 8.16 -23.79 -10.20
C GLU A 68 7.19 -23.20 -11.26
N ASP A 69 5.89 -23.49 -11.15
CA ASP A 69 4.87 -22.90 -12.03
C ASP A 69 4.90 -21.36 -11.93
N PHE A 70 4.95 -20.78 -10.74
CA PHE A 70 5.06 -19.33 -10.58
C PHE A 70 6.26 -18.73 -11.32
N PHE A 71 7.42 -19.40 -11.27
CA PHE A 71 8.65 -18.90 -11.89
C PHE A 71 8.79 -19.23 -13.38
N THR A 72 8.04 -20.19 -13.90
CA THR A 72 8.13 -20.64 -15.30
C THR A 72 6.98 -20.19 -16.18
N ASN A 73 5.79 -20.01 -15.60
CA ASN A 73 4.59 -19.65 -16.31
C ASN A 73 4.61 -18.16 -16.74
N SER A 74 4.37 -17.93 -18.01
CA SER A 74 4.43 -16.60 -18.63
C SER A 74 3.43 -15.60 -18.05
N ASP A 75 2.23 -16.06 -17.65
CA ASP A 75 1.19 -15.19 -17.09
C ASP A 75 1.59 -14.67 -15.69
N TRP A 76 2.16 -15.53 -14.85
CA TRP A 76 2.67 -15.14 -13.54
C TRP A 76 3.87 -14.18 -13.66
N GLN A 77 4.77 -14.45 -14.62
CA GLN A 77 5.91 -13.57 -14.88
C GLN A 77 5.49 -12.20 -15.41
N LEU A 78 4.49 -12.16 -16.29
CA LEU A 78 3.91 -10.90 -16.76
C LEU A 78 3.29 -10.12 -15.60
N ALA A 79 2.48 -10.78 -14.78
CA ALA A 79 1.82 -10.18 -13.62
C ALA A 79 2.84 -9.62 -12.61
N LEU A 80 3.90 -10.37 -12.31
CA LEU A 80 4.98 -9.91 -11.43
C LEU A 80 5.68 -8.66 -11.98
N ARG A 81 6.07 -8.69 -13.26
CA ARG A 81 6.73 -7.55 -13.93
C ARG A 81 5.83 -6.31 -13.92
N ASN A 82 4.54 -6.49 -14.15
CA ASN A 82 3.58 -5.39 -14.15
C ASN A 82 3.42 -4.79 -12.75
N SER A 83 3.24 -5.61 -11.72
CA SER A 83 3.16 -5.12 -10.33
C SER A 83 4.41 -4.35 -9.94
N LEU A 84 5.61 -4.87 -10.28
CA LEU A 84 6.89 -4.22 -10.00
C LEU A 84 7.16 -2.96 -10.84
N LYS A 85 6.46 -2.74 -11.95
CA LYS A 85 6.54 -1.52 -12.75
C LYS A 85 5.48 -0.50 -12.32
N ILE A 86 4.22 -0.93 -12.18
CA ILE A 86 3.10 -0.04 -11.95
C ILE A 86 3.16 0.55 -10.54
N ALA A 87 3.32 -0.27 -9.50
CA ALA A 87 3.24 0.22 -8.13
C ALA A 87 4.34 1.25 -7.78
N PRO A 88 5.62 1.07 -8.11
CA PRO A 88 6.63 2.10 -7.83
C PRO A 88 6.40 3.40 -8.59
N VAL A 89 5.99 3.32 -9.87
CA VAL A 89 5.76 4.53 -10.69
C VAL A 89 4.53 5.28 -10.20
N ALA A 90 3.44 4.57 -9.90
CA ALA A 90 2.24 5.16 -9.30
C ALA A 90 2.53 5.79 -7.94
N THR A 91 3.35 5.13 -7.12
CA THR A 91 3.81 5.66 -5.83
C THR A 91 4.60 6.95 -6.00
N LEU A 92 5.56 6.98 -6.94
CA LEU A 92 6.36 8.18 -7.21
C LEU A 92 5.48 9.36 -7.62
N LEU A 93 4.49 9.12 -8.48
CA LEU A 93 3.51 10.14 -8.88
C LEU A 93 2.66 10.58 -7.69
N SER A 94 2.16 9.64 -6.88
CA SER A 94 1.37 9.94 -5.68
C SER A 94 2.16 10.78 -4.69
N VAL A 95 3.42 10.42 -4.43
CA VAL A 95 4.31 11.15 -3.52
C VAL A 95 4.58 12.55 -4.05
N SER A 96 4.89 12.68 -5.33
CA SER A 96 5.19 13.98 -5.94
C SER A 96 3.97 14.91 -5.90
N LEU A 97 2.84 14.46 -6.44
CA LEU A 97 1.63 15.26 -6.54
C LEU A 97 0.97 15.49 -5.16
N GLY A 98 0.92 14.44 -4.33
CA GLY A 98 0.35 14.53 -2.99
C GLY A 98 1.14 15.45 -2.07
N THR A 99 2.48 15.43 -2.14
CA THR A 99 3.34 16.34 -1.37
C THR A 99 3.15 17.79 -1.83
N LEU A 100 3.13 18.05 -3.14
CA LEU A 100 2.87 19.38 -3.68
C LEU A 100 1.48 19.89 -3.26
N ALA A 101 0.46 19.06 -3.34
CA ALA A 101 -0.89 19.39 -2.90
C ALA A 101 -0.94 19.70 -1.39
N ALA A 102 -0.30 18.88 -0.55
CA ALA A 102 -0.25 19.08 0.89
C ALA A 102 0.42 20.42 1.26
N ILE A 103 1.56 20.74 0.62
CA ILE A 103 2.28 22.02 0.83
C ILE A 103 1.41 23.20 0.38
N GLY A 104 0.80 23.11 -0.80
CA GLY A 104 -0.10 24.15 -1.30
C GLY A 104 -1.26 24.39 -0.33
N LEU A 105 -1.92 23.33 0.10
CA LEU A 105 -3.06 23.39 1.04
C LEU A 105 -2.68 23.76 2.46
N SER A 106 -1.40 23.71 2.84
CA SER A 106 -0.93 24.20 4.15
C SER A 106 -0.88 25.73 4.23
N GLN A 107 -0.88 26.42 3.07
CA GLN A 107 -0.83 27.88 3.03
C GLN A 107 -2.16 28.49 3.48
N SER A 108 -2.09 29.55 4.32
CA SER A 108 -3.26 30.20 4.90
C SER A 108 -4.15 30.95 3.90
N HIS A 109 -3.55 31.38 2.78
CA HIS A 109 -4.24 32.20 1.75
C HIS A 109 -5.03 31.39 0.70
N VAL A 110 -4.97 30.05 0.74
CA VAL A 110 -5.71 29.22 -0.24
C VAL A 110 -7.21 29.26 0.02
N PRO A 111 -8.00 29.79 -0.93
CA PRO A 111 -9.46 29.83 -0.79
C PRO A 111 -10.04 28.41 -0.86
N PHE A 112 -11.17 28.21 -0.18
CA PHE A 112 -11.89 26.92 -0.20
C PHE A 112 -11.03 25.68 0.16
N ARG A 113 -9.95 25.86 0.91
CA ARG A 113 -9.00 24.82 1.30
C ARG A 113 -9.66 23.53 1.80
N ARG A 114 -10.73 23.65 2.60
CA ARG A 114 -11.46 22.48 3.14
C ARG A 114 -12.19 21.71 2.05
N ALA A 115 -12.81 22.41 1.10
CA ALA A 115 -13.51 21.77 -0.04
C ALA A 115 -12.52 21.09 -0.99
N ILE A 116 -11.40 21.75 -1.30
CA ILE A 116 -10.32 21.15 -2.13
C ILE A 116 -9.78 19.90 -1.45
N MET A 117 -9.49 19.96 -0.16
CA MET A 117 -9.03 18.80 0.61
C MET A 117 -10.05 17.65 0.57
N ALA A 118 -11.34 17.93 0.74
CA ALA A 118 -12.38 16.93 0.69
C ALA A 118 -12.46 16.26 -0.71
N ILE A 119 -12.30 17.02 -1.79
CA ILE A 119 -12.28 16.49 -3.15
C ILE A 119 -11.05 15.61 -3.36
N LEU A 120 -9.86 16.06 -2.93
CA LEU A 120 -8.63 15.31 -3.12
C LEU A 120 -8.58 14.00 -2.30
N ILE A 121 -9.28 13.96 -1.16
CA ILE A 121 -9.36 12.75 -0.31
C ILE A 121 -10.54 11.85 -0.74
N SER A 122 -11.49 12.36 -1.54
CA SER A 122 -12.70 11.62 -1.92
C SER A 122 -12.44 10.23 -2.55
N PRO A 123 -11.37 9.97 -3.33
CA PRO A 123 -11.13 8.63 -3.86
C PRO A 123 -10.95 7.55 -2.79
N MET A 124 -10.50 7.93 -1.59
CA MET A 124 -10.36 7.01 -0.46
C MET A 124 -11.70 6.71 0.24
N ILE A 125 -12.68 7.60 0.12
CA ILE A 125 -13.99 7.50 0.80
C ILE A 125 -15.03 6.82 -0.10
N VAL A 126 -14.95 7.08 -1.40
CA VAL A 126 -15.88 6.51 -2.40
C VAL A 126 -15.62 5.01 -2.54
N PRO A 127 -16.67 4.16 -2.60
CA PRO A 127 -16.51 2.75 -2.88
C PRO A 127 -15.66 2.52 -4.14
N LEU A 128 -14.62 1.68 -4.01
CA LEU A 128 -13.59 1.52 -5.02
C LEU A 128 -14.12 1.16 -6.42
N ILE A 129 -15.18 0.31 -6.47
CA ILE A 129 -15.82 -0.07 -7.73
C ILE A 129 -16.44 1.13 -8.45
N ILE A 130 -16.98 2.10 -7.71
CA ILE A 130 -17.55 3.33 -8.30
C ILE A 130 -16.42 4.20 -8.88
N SER A 131 -15.33 4.35 -8.13
CA SER A 131 -14.14 5.07 -8.61
C SER A 131 -13.55 4.41 -9.85
N ALA A 132 -13.40 3.08 -9.86
CA ALA A 132 -12.90 2.32 -10.98
C ALA A 132 -13.79 2.45 -12.22
N THR A 133 -15.11 2.38 -12.04
CA THR A 133 -16.08 2.58 -13.13
C THR A 133 -16.02 4.01 -13.68
N GLY A 134 -15.95 5.01 -12.82
CA GLY A 134 -15.78 6.41 -13.24
C GLY A 134 -14.49 6.64 -14.02
N MET A 135 -13.38 6.07 -13.53
CA MET A 135 -12.09 6.11 -14.24
C MET A 135 -12.17 5.41 -15.60
N TYR A 136 -12.82 4.25 -15.67
CA TYR A 136 -13.02 3.54 -16.94
C TYR A 136 -13.73 4.41 -17.98
N PHE A 137 -14.88 5.00 -17.64
CA PHE A 137 -15.62 5.87 -18.57
C PHE A 137 -14.81 7.09 -18.98
N PHE A 138 -14.16 7.75 -18.05
CA PHE A 138 -13.32 8.90 -18.35
C PHE A 138 -12.11 8.53 -19.22
N TYR A 139 -11.47 7.39 -18.97
CA TYR A 139 -10.28 6.95 -19.69
C TYR A 139 -10.58 6.31 -21.05
N SER A 140 -11.80 5.79 -21.23
CA SER A 140 -12.24 5.22 -22.51
C SER A 140 -12.50 6.29 -23.56
N ASN A 141 -12.99 7.43 -23.12
CA ASN A 141 -13.25 8.58 -23.97
C ASN A 141 -12.92 9.88 -23.21
N PRO A 142 -11.62 10.20 -23.05
CA PRO A 142 -11.25 11.34 -22.24
C PRO A 142 -11.62 12.63 -22.92
N TYR A 143 -12.57 13.34 -22.33
CA TYR A 143 -12.97 14.68 -22.76
C TYR A 143 -12.93 15.64 -21.57
N ILE A 144 -12.58 16.88 -21.84
CA ILE A 144 -12.58 17.95 -20.85
C ILE A 144 -13.78 18.84 -21.14
N PRO A 145 -14.84 18.82 -20.29
CA PRO A 145 -15.97 19.71 -20.47
C PRO A 145 -15.53 21.15 -20.21
N LEU A 146 -15.86 22.04 -21.13
CA LEU A 146 -15.63 23.47 -20.99
C LEU A 146 -16.95 24.20 -20.75
N PRO A 147 -16.92 25.45 -20.21
CA PRO A 147 -18.10 26.30 -20.12
C PRO A 147 -18.76 26.48 -21.48
N PHE A 148 -20.06 26.76 -21.49
CA PHE A 148 -20.88 26.98 -22.69
C PHE A 148 -21.10 25.76 -23.58
N GLY A 149 -21.01 24.53 -23.03
CA GLY A 149 -21.28 23.30 -23.79
C GLY A 149 -20.16 22.88 -24.75
N LEU A 150 -19.01 23.53 -24.69
CA LEU A 150 -17.81 23.11 -25.42
C LEU A 150 -17.13 21.94 -24.71
N SER A 151 -16.43 21.09 -25.45
CA SER A 151 -15.59 20.01 -24.92
C SER A 151 -14.33 19.86 -25.74
N ILE A 152 -13.24 19.53 -25.08
CA ILE A 152 -12.00 19.10 -25.77
C ILE A 152 -11.96 17.57 -25.66
N GLU A 153 -12.07 16.89 -26.79
CA GLU A 153 -11.86 15.45 -26.87
C GLU A 153 -10.37 15.17 -27.05
N LEU A 154 -9.82 14.26 -26.24
CA LEU A 154 -8.45 13.83 -26.40
C LEU A 154 -8.40 12.70 -27.43
N PRO A 155 -7.48 12.75 -28.41
CA PRO A 155 -7.43 11.80 -29.53
C PRO A 155 -6.83 10.43 -29.14
N PHE A 156 -6.82 10.08 -27.88
CA PHE A 156 -6.26 8.83 -27.36
C PHE A 156 -7.09 8.29 -26.19
N THR A 157 -7.12 6.98 -26.02
CA THR A 157 -7.70 6.31 -24.87
C THR A 157 -6.61 5.97 -23.86
N LEU A 158 -6.95 6.01 -22.57
CA LEU A 158 -6.06 5.60 -21.49
C LEU A 158 -6.37 4.19 -20.99
N THR A 159 -7.58 3.67 -21.27
CA THR A 159 -7.93 2.29 -20.97
C THR A 159 -7.05 1.30 -21.73
N GLY A 160 -6.69 0.19 -21.09
CA GLY A 160 -5.81 -0.82 -21.68
C GLY A 160 -4.34 -0.38 -21.83
N THR A 161 -3.94 0.73 -21.22
CA THR A 161 -2.56 1.22 -21.29
C THR A 161 -1.89 1.22 -19.93
N TYR A 162 -0.55 1.09 -19.89
CA TYR A 162 0.22 1.22 -18.65
C TYR A 162 0.06 2.61 -18.02
N ILE A 163 0.01 3.66 -18.82
CA ILE A 163 -0.16 5.03 -18.34
C ILE A 163 -1.51 5.17 -17.62
N GLY A 164 -2.59 4.66 -18.22
CA GLY A 164 -3.92 4.71 -17.62
C GLY A 164 -3.97 4.00 -16.28
N VAL A 165 -3.41 2.78 -16.19
CA VAL A 165 -3.35 2.04 -14.92
C VAL A 165 -2.50 2.77 -13.90
N VAL A 166 -1.33 3.29 -14.26
CA VAL A 166 -0.45 4.06 -13.37
C VAL A 166 -1.14 5.31 -12.83
N LEU A 167 -1.83 6.08 -13.69
CA LEU A 167 -2.56 7.27 -13.28
C LEU A 167 -3.73 6.93 -12.35
N ALA A 168 -4.45 5.85 -12.62
CA ALA A 168 -5.54 5.39 -11.77
C ALA A 168 -5.04 4.97 -10.38
N HIS A 169 -3.96 4.19 -10.32
CA HIS A 169 -3.31 3.81 -9.05
C HIS A 169 -2.76 5.03 -8.30
N ALA A 170 -2.16 5.98 -9.02
CA ALA A 170 -1.68 7.22 -8.42
C ALA A 170 -2.82 8.04 -7.80
N ALA A 171 -3.97 8.12 -8.47
CA ALA A 171 -5.14 8.81 -7.94
C ALA A 171 -5.64 8.21 -6.62
N LEU A 172 -5.54 6.89 -6.45
CA LEU A 172 -5.86 6.21 -5.17
C LEU A 172 -4.78 6.43 -4.11
N GLY A 173 -3.51 6.59 -4.50
CA GLY A 173 -2.38 6.79 -3.59
C GLY A 173 -2.25 8.23 -3.08
N ILE A 174 -2.63 9.23 -3.88
CA ILE A 174 -2.50 10.65 -3.54
C ILE A 174 -3.14 11.02 -2.19
N PRO A 175 -4.36 10.58 -1.82
CA PRO A 175 -4.97 10.89 -0.55
C PRO A 175 -4.10 10.53 0.67
N PHE A 176 -3.46 9.36 0.64
CA PHE A 176 -2.60 8.91 1.73
C PHE A 176 -1.40 9.84 1.93
N VAL A 177 -0.78 10.27 0.84
CA VAL A 177 0.35 11.20 0.89
C VAL A 177 -0.11 12.57 1.39
N ILE A 178 -1.24 13.08 0.91
CA ILE A 178 -1.79 14.37 1.37
C ILE A 178 -2.02 14.33 2.88
N ILE A 179 -2.67 13.29 3.40
CA ILE A 179 -2.99 13.17 4.82
C ILE A 179 -1.71 13.13 5.66
N THR A 180 -0.75 12.26 5.32
CA THR A 180 0.46 12.07 6.12
C THR A 180 1.38 13.29 6.08
N VAL A 181 1.56 13.90 4.90
CA VAL A 181 2.38 15.10 4.76
C VAL A 181 1.72 16.31 5.44
N THR A 182 0.39 16.47 5.29
CA THR A 182 -0.33 17.55 5.99
C THR A 182 -0.19 17.40 7.51
N ALA A 183 -0.27 16.20 8.05
CA ALA A 183 -0.07 15.94 9.47
C ALA A 183 1.32 16.38 9.96
N THR A 184 2.37 16.18 9.16
CA THR A 184 3.72 16.67 9.52
C THR A 184 3.86 18.18 9.36
N LEU A 185 3.12 18.78 8.42
CA LEU A 185 3.14 20.24 8.20
C LEU A 185 2.39 21.01 9.31
N VAL A 186 1.44 20.40 10.02
CA VAL A 186 0.77 21.05 11.17
C VAL A 186 1.74 21.45 12.27
N GLY A 187 2.82 20.65 12.48
CA GLY A 187 3.87 20.96 13.47
C GLY A 187 5.05 21.75 12.90
N PHE A 188 5.00 22.16 11.62
CA PHE A 188 6.12 22.82 10.96
C PHE A 188 6.18 24.32 11.30
N ASP A 189 7.32 24.78 11.83
CA ASP A 189 7.56 26.19 12.10
C ASP A 189 7.92 26.96 10.82
N GLN A 190 6.98 27.76 10.34
CA GLN A 190 7.19 28.60 9.15
C GLN A 190 8.25 29.69 9.32
N SER A 191 8.74 29.97 10.53
CA SER A 191 9.85 30.87 10.73
C SER A 191 11.13 30.38 10.07
N LEU A 192 11.32 29.05 9.95
CA LEU A 192 12.46 28.43 9.28
C LEU A 192 12.53 28.78 7.79
N THR A 193 11.38 28.79 7.11
CA THR A 193 11.30 29.17 5.68
C THR A 193 11.58 30.65 5.49
N ARG A 194 11.08 31.50 6.41
CA ARG A 194 11.38 32.95 6.40
C ARG A 194 12.83 33.22 6.68
N ALA A 195 13.44 32.53 7.64
CA ALA A 195 14.86 32.65 7.92
C ALA A 195 15.71 32.25 6.70
N ALA A 196 15.40 31.17 6.02
CA ALA A 196 16.07 30.76 4.79
C ALA A 196 15.96 31.83 3.68
N ALA A 197 14.77 32.42 3.50
CA ALA A 197 14.57 33.49 2.53
C ALA A 197 15.38 34.76 2.88
N ASN A 198 15.44 35.11 4.17
CA ASN A 198 16.26 36.25 4.64
C ASN A 198 17.78 36.03 4.41
N MET A 199 18.22 34.77 4.39
CA MET A 199 19.60 34.38 4.02
C MET A 199 19.82 34.28 2.50
N GLY A 200 18.82 34.67 1.68
CA GLY A 200 18.94 34.69 0.22
C GLY A 200 18.63 33.35 -0.44
N ALA A 201 18.09 32.36 0.28
CA ALA A 201 17.73 31.09 -0.31
C ALA A 201 16.44 31.22 -1.17
N GLY A 202 16.51 30.79 -2.43
CA GLY A 202 15.35 30.72 -3.31
C GLY A 202 14.34 29.63 -2.87
N PRO A 203 13.08 29.66 -3.40
CA PRO A 203 12.01 28.74 -3.00
C PRO A 203 12.39 27.27 -3.13
N VAL A 204 13.03 26.88 -4.23
CA VAL A 204 13.46 25.50 -4.49
C VAL A 204 14.51 25.05 -3.48
N THR A 205 15.49 25.90 -3.19
CA THR A 205 16.53 25.61 -2.20
C THR A 205 15.91 25.47 -0.80
N THR A 206 15.00 26.37 -0.44
CA THR A 206 14.27 26.33 0.84
C THR A 206 13.46 25.04 0.95
N PHE A 207 12.78 24.63 -0.12
CA PHE A 207 12.03 23.37 -0.14
C PHE A 207 12.96 22.18 0.14
N PHE A 208 13.99 21.96 -0.66
CA PHE A 208 14.81 20.76 -0.55
C PHE A 208 15.72 20.75 0.69
N ARG A 209 16.20 21.91 1.17
CA ARG A 209 17.15 21.99 2.30
C ARG A 209 16.51 22.22 3.66
N VAL A 210 15.27 22.76 3.69
CA VAL A 210 14.61 23.12 4.94
C VAL A 210 13.31 22.35 5.13
N GLN A 211 12.37 22.44 4.18
CA GLN A 211 11.05 21.83 4.33
C GLN A 211 11.10 20.29 4.17
N MET A 212 11.70 19.81 3.07
CA MET A 212 11.72 18.38 2.74
C MET A 212 12.30 17.48 3.85
N PRO A 213 13.45 17.83 4.48
CA PRO A 213 13.99 17.01 5.57
C PRO A 213 13.06 16.91 6.78
N LEU A 214 12.28 17.95 7.06
CA LEU A 214 11.36 17.99 8.20
C LEU A 214 10.04 17.24 7.92
N ILE A 215 9.54 17.30 6.69
CA ILE A 215 8.33 16.56 6.29
C ILE A 215 8.62 15.14 5.79
N LEU A 216 9.90 14.77 5.63
CA LEU A 216 10.32 13.47 5.09
C LEU A 216 9.66 12.27 5.77
N PRO A 217 9.47 12.23 7.11
CA PRO A 217 8.76 11.13 7.74
C PRO A 217 7.31 10.96 7.22
N GLY A 218 6.61 12.07 7.01
CA GLY A 218 5.26 12.06 6.42
C GLY A 218 5.26 11.64 4.95
N VAL A 219 6.24 12.09 4.18
CA VAL A 219 6.41 11.72 2.76
C VAL A 219 6.70 10.22 2.62
N VAL A 220 7.61 9.69 3.44
CA VAL A 220 7.93 8.25 3.43
C VAL A 220 6.73 7.41 3.85
N SER A 221 6.05 7.79 4.94
CA SER A 221 4.85 7.06 5.40
C SER A 221 3.74 7.10 4.35
N GLY A 222 3.44 8.26 3.77
CA GLY A 222 2.46 8.39 2.70
C GLY A 222 2.83 7.61 1.45
N GLY A 223 4.11 7.61 1.09
CA GLY A 223 4.64 6.82 -0.02
C GLY A 223 4.51 5.31 0.21
N LEU A 224 4.76 4.84 1.42
CA LEU A 224 4.55 3.43 1.78
C LEU A 224 3.08 3.03 1.67
N PHE A 225 2.16 3.85 2.18
CA PHE A 225 0.72 3.59 2.03
C PHE A 225 0.28 3.61 0.57
N ALA A 226 0.75 4.59 -0.22
CA ALA A 226 0.46 4.64 -1.65
C ALA A 226 1.00 3.43 -2.40
N PHE A 227 2.19 2.95 -2.03
CA PHE A 227 2.79 1.73 -2.61
C PHE A 227 1.95 0.49 -2.27
N ILE A 228 1.61 0.29 -1.00
CA ILE A 228 0.81 -0.86 -0.56
C ILE A 228 -0.54 -0.85 -1.27
N THR A 229 -1.23 0.30 -1.29
CA THR A 229 -2.53 0.45 -1.97
C THR A 229 -2.42 0.13 -3.47
N SER A 230 -1.37 0.61 -4.14
CA SER A 230 -1.16 0.32 -5.56
C SER A 230 -0.76 -1.14 -5.82
N PHE A 231 0.04 -1.74 -4.93
CA PHE A 231 0.53 -3.10 -5.10
C PHE A 231 -0.56 -4.16 -4.89
N ASP A 232 -1.51 -3.90 -3.98
CA ASP A 232 -2.62 -4.81 -3.64
C ASP A 232 -3.90 -4.53 -4.46
N GLU A 233 -3.85 -3.58 -5.40
CA GLU A 233 -5.01 -3.13 -6.16
C GLU A 233 -5.41 -4.14 -7.24
N VAL A 234 -6.67 -4.55 -7.22
CA VAL A 234 -7.27 -5.48 -8.19
C VAL A 234 -8.35 -4.81 -9.02
N VAL A 235 -9.27 -4.08 -8.36
CA VAL A 235 -10.51 -3.60 -8.97
C VAL A 235 -10.24 -2.60 -10.09
N VAL A 236 -9.39 -1.62 -9.82
CA VAL A 236 -9.07 -0.59 -10.82
C VAL A 236 -8.39 -1.20 -12.03
N VAL A 237 -7.47 -2.18 -11.82
CA VAL A 237 -6.81 -2.86 -12.95
C VAL A 237 -7.80 -3.68 -13.76
N LEU A 238 -8.79 -4.31 -13.13
CA LEU A 238 -9.85 -5.04 -13.84
C LEU A 238 -10.69 -4.14 -14.77
N PHE A 239 -10.93 -2.88 -14.37
CA PHE A 239 -11.73 -1.94 -15.16
C PHE A 239 -10.90 -1.17 -16.19
N VAL A 240 -9.75 -0.66 -15.78
CA VAL A 240 -8.92 0.26 -16.58
C VAL A 240 -7.86 -0.46 -17.40
N GLY A 241 -7.36 -1.60 -16.91
CA GLY A 241 -6.33 -2.39 -17.57
C GLY A 241 -6.85 -3.29 -18.68
N SER A 242 -5.94 -4.07 -19.25
CA SER A 242 -6.22 -5.17 -20.17
C SER A 242 -5.33 -6.38 -19.82
N ALA A 243 -5.42 -7.44 -20.62
CA ALA A 243 -4.60 -8.64 -20.43
C ALA A 243 -3.08 -8.33 -20.37
N GLY A 244 -2.62 -7.27 -21.06
CA GLY A 244 -1.21 -6.84 -21.05
C GLY A 244 -0.80 -6.15 -19.76
N GLN A 245 -1.72 -5.62 -18.97
CA GLN A 245 -1.46 -4.93 -17.70
C GLN A 245 -1.86 -5.75 -16.47
N LYS A 246 -2.09 -7.06 -16.60
CA LYS A 246 -2.36 -7.94 -15.46
C LYS A 246 -1.32 -7.73 -14.35
N THR A 247 -1.77 -7.49 -13.11
CA THR A 247 -0.93 -7.40 -11.91
C THR A 247 -1.00 -8.72 -11.13
N LEU A 248 -0.12 -8.91 -10.15
CA LEU A 248 -0.15 -10.10 -9.30
C LEU A 248 -1.52 -10.28 -8.60
N PRO A 249 -2.09 -9.27 -7.93
CA PRO A 249 -3.40 -9.41 -7.33
C PRO A 249 -4.51 -9.73 -8.34
N TRP A 250 -4.46 -9.14 -9.53
CA TRP A 250 -5.40 -9.51 -10.59
C TRP A 250 -5.27 -10.97 -11.01
N GLN A 251 -4.03 -11.44 -11.26
CA GLN A 251 -3.78 -12.83 -11.64
C GLN A 251 -4.22 -13.81 -10.54
N MET A 252 -3.99 -13.48 -9.27
CA MET A 252 -4.48 -14.27 -8.13
C MET A 252 -6.01 -14.28 -8.09
N PHE A 253 -6.67 -13.14 -8.28
CA PHE A 253 -8.13 -13.03 -8.24
C PHE A 253 -8.79 -13.81 -9.38
N THR A 254 -8.29 -13.73 -10.61
CA THR A 254 -8.81 -14.48 -11.76
C THR A 254 -8.51 -15.97 -11.62
N GLY A 255 -7.34 -16.33 -11.13
CA GLY A 255 -6.99 -17.71 -10.85
C GLY A 255 -7.90 -18.38 -9.83
N LEU A 256 -8.34 -17.67 -8.78
CA LEU A 256 -9.32 -18.17 -7.82
C LEU A 256 -10.71 -18.40 -8.44
N ARG A 257 -11.10 -17.59 -9.43
CA ARG A 257 -12.42 -17.67 -10.05
C ARG A 257 -12.52 -18.69 -11.19
N GLU A 258 -11.43 -18.85 -11.93
CA GLU A 258 -11.47 -19.58 -13.21
C GLU A 258 -10.80 -20.96 -13.13
N GLN A 259 -9.72 -21.12 -12.39
CA GLN A 259 -8.89 -22.34 -12.45
C GLN A 259 -8.56 -22.96 -11.09
N ILE A 260 -8.85 -22.30 -9.97
CA ILE A 260 -8.55 -22.76 -8.60
C ILE A 260 -7.13 -23.38 -8.51
N SER A 261 -6.12 -22.67 -9.01
CA SER A 261 -4.74 -23.17 -9.01
C SER A 261 -4.05 -22.96 -7.66
N PRO A 262 -3.47 -23.99 -7.02
CA PRO A 262 -2.71 -23.85 -5.79
C PRO A 262 -1.44 -22.98 -5.92
N THR A 263 -1.00 -22.66 -7.13
CA THR A 263 0.05 -21.67 -7.39
C THR A 263 -0.25 -20.34 -6.71
N ILE A 264 -1.53 -19.98 -6.54
CA ILE A 264 -1.94 -18.79 -5.78
C ILE A 264 -1.43 -18.83 -4.32
N LEU A 265 -1.45 -20.01 -3.68
CA LEU A 265 -0.94 -20.18 -2.31
C LEU A 265 0.57 -20.03 -2.26
N ALA A 266 1.29 -20.53 -3.28
CA ALA A 266 2.73 -20.33 -3.40
C ALA A 266 3.08 -18.84 -3.57
N VAL A 267 2.35 -18.11 -4.43
CA VAL A 267 2.50 -16.67 -4.60
C VAL A 267 2.19 -15.92 -3.31
N ALA A 268 1.07 -16.24 -2.65
CA ALA A 268 0.71 -15.64 -1.36
C ALA A 268 1.80 -15.87 -0.31
N THR A 269 2.36 -17.08 -0.22
CA THR A 269 3.45 -17.41 0.71
C THR A 269 4.72 -16.62 0.40
N ILE A 270 5.09 -16.46 -0.88
CA ILE A 270 6.22 -15.61 -1.29
C ILE A 270 5.98 -14.16 -0.86
N LEU A 271 4.79 -13.61 -1.12
CA LEU A 271 4.46 -12.23 -0.77
C LEU A 271 4.44 -12.01 0.75
N ILE A 272 3.89 -12.94 1.52
CA ILE A 272 3.91 -12.91 3.00
C ILE A 272 5.34 -12.92 3.50
N THR A 273 6.17 -13.85 3.00
CA THR A 273 7.57 -13.98 3.38
C THR A 273 8.35 -12.71 3.06
N LEU A 274 8.15 -12.15 1.86
CA LEU A 274 8.78 -10.90 1.44
C LEU A 274 8.35 -9.73 2.35
N SER A 275 7.07 -9.65 2.68
CA SER A 275 6.52 -8.61 3.59
C SER A 275 7.12 -8.71 5.00
N VAL A 276 7.24 -9.92 5.54
CA VAL A 276 7.85 -10.16 6.85
C VAL A 276 9.34 -9.78 6.83
N ILE A 277 10.08 -10.16 5.79
CA ILE A 277 11.48 -9.78 5.61
C ILE A 277 11.62 -8.26 5.53
N LEU A 278 10.76 -7.60 4.74
CA LEU A 278 10.79 -6.15 4.58
C LEU A 278 10.53 -5.44 5.91
N LEU A 279 9.50 -5.87 6.65
CA LEU A 279 9.20 -5.32 7.98
C LEU A 279 10.36 -5.52 8.94
N PHE A 280 11.00 -6.68 8.93
CA PHE A 280 12.16 -6.96 9.77
C PHE A 280 13.33 -6.05 9.43
N VAL A 281 13.63 -5.85 8.13
CA VAL A 281 14.68 -4.94 7.67
C VAL A 281 14.38 -3.49 8.08
N VAL A 282 13.15 -3.02 7.89
CA VAL A 282 12.72 -1.68 8.30
C VAL A 282 12.90 -1.49 9.81
N GLU A 283 12.48 -2.47 10.62
CA GLU A 283 12.64 -2.42 12.08
C GLU A 283 14.11 -2.40 12.50
N LEU A 284 14.96 -3.19 11.85
CA LEU A 284 16.41 -3.15 12.10
C LEU A 284 17.02 -1.78 11.78
N LEU A 285 16.64 -1.19 10.65
CA LEU A 285 17.10 0.14 10.24
C LEU A 285 16.61 1.21 11.21
N ARG A 286 15.34 1.12 11.66
CA ARG A 286 14.77 2.01 12.67
C ARG A 286 15.56 1.94 13.98
N ARG A 287 15.78 0.75 14.52
CA ARG A 287 16.55 0.54 15.75
C ARG A 287 17.99 1.05 15.62
N ARG A 288 18.61 0.86 14.46
CA ARG A 288 19.94 1.39 14.18
C ARG A 288 19.95 2.93 14.20
N SER A 289 18.95 3.56 13.58
CA SER A 289 18.79 5.03 13.56
C SER A 289 18.56 5.58 14.97
N GLU A 290 17.73 4.95 15.80
CA GLU A 290 17.46 5.33 17.19
C GLU A 290 18.72 5.26 18.05
N ARG A 291 19.51 4.19 17.91
CA ARG A 291 20.81 4.06 18.59
C ARG A 291 21.81 5.15 18.19
N LEU A 292 21.88 5.50 16.92
CA LEU A 292 22.76 6.57 16.43
C LEU A 292 22.36 7.96 16.94
N ARG A 293 21.08 8.14 17.30
CA ARG A 293 20.55 9.37 17.91
C ARG A 293 20.65 9.38 19.43
N GLY A 294 21.26 8.35 20.07
CA GLY A 294 21.38 8.24 21.52
C GLY A 294 20.08 7.91 22.25
N MET A 295 19.04 7.49 21.53
CA MET A 295 17.76 7.05 22.10
C MET A 295 17.82 5.55 22.41
N SER A 296 17.31 5.14 23.57
CA SER A 296 17.12 3.71 23.86
C SER A 296 16.03 3.15 22.96
N PRO A 297 16.28 2.05 22.21
CA PRO A 297 15.24 1.40 21.42
C PRO A 297 14.09 0.95 22.32
N SER A 298 12.87 1.36 21.99
CA SER A 298 11.64 0.95 22.68
C SER A 298 11.23 -0.47 22.32
#